data_37bd087531b0a321c018039dfe6f9062
#
_entry.id   37bd087531b0a321c018039dfe6f9062
#
_cell.length_a   1.000
_cell.length_b   1.000
_cell.length_c   1.000
_cell.angle_alpha   90.00
_cell.angle_beta   90.00
_cell.angle_gamma   90.00
#
_symmetry.space_group_name_H-M   'P 1'
#
loop_
_entity.id
_entity.type
_entity.pdbx_description
1 polymer ?
#
loop_
_entity_poly.entity_id
_entity_poly.type
_entity_poly.pdbx_seq_one_letter_code
_entity_poly.pdbx_strand_id
1 'polypeptide(L)'
;MPKIDDITEKGPDLLEVPSLPWLGKAISPGFIRGGTYLVAGEPGIGKTTLAIQVLGDLATQGIRVLYLTTEQGLGDLKRAVTRIHGGGGGQLPKAIRDNFFFDDSIEDIDALPRFLARRVLTEGEEYQGIQAMVVDSVQGRGLASTATQKYRALYEFAENAKAQGLVSIFVGHVTKRGQIAGPKDLEHNVDCIMYIRRAFRLRPFFVPKNRFGPAVLDPLVLMMDDKGRLKESPHMAAKSTAVLGYAGIGEELAEGQASVTLPRYGSRPELNAPFLPSKKVKQLLSILSTVKEVDLTDLSYEINCYVPRQQRYREELDLPLSVALLSSYLQRAVPEKALFVGELDLTRRIRCPEDTYLAALAVLLTGPQKGNIKRLYISDDCAKSLGKMRPESHGPTVGEVVEIISVANLEHLLKQLWPDLFAEA
;
A
#
# COMPACT_ATOMS: atom_id res chain seq x y z
N MET A 1 -14.12 40.46 -25.20
CA MET A 1 -13.88 39.10 -24.65
C MET A 1 -12.56 38.63 -25.25
N PRO A 2 -11.57 38.23 -24.45
CA PRO A 2 -10.31 37.71 -24.98
C PRO A 2 -10.61 36.36 -25.68
N LYS A 3 -9.96 36.14 -26.84
CA LYS A 3 -9.95 34.84 -27.51
C LYS A 3 -8.92 33.94 -26.83
N ILE A 4 -8.99 32.64 -27.03
CA ILE A 4 -8.05 31.69 -26.43
C ILE A 4 -6.60 32.02 -26.78
N ASP A 5 -6.35 32.48 -28.01
CA ASP A 5 -5.03 32.91 -28.51
C ASP A 5 -4.51 34.21 -27.86
N ASP A 6 -5.38 35.02 -27.25
CA ASP A 6 -5.03 36.25 -26.57
C ASP A 6 -4.54 35.97 -25.13
N ILE A 7 -4.70 34.73 -24.66
CA ILE A 7 -4.29 34.29 -23.34
C ILE A 7 -2.85 33.77 -23.42
N THR A 8 -1.92 34.56 -22.92
CA THR A 8 -0.51 34.14 -22.86
C THR A 8 -0.38 33.06 -21.77
N GLU A 9 -0.21 31.80 -22.15
CA GLU A 9 0.17 30.75 -21.23
C GLU A 9 1.58 31.01 -20.71
N LYS A 10 1.70 31.54 -19.50
CA LYS A 10 2.91 31.29 -18.72
C LYS A 10 2.83 29.84 -18.27
N GLY A 11 3.88 29.06 -18.55
CA GLY A 11 3.96 27.69 -18.02
C GLY A 11 3.66 27.68 -16.51
N PRO A 12 3.12 26.59 -15.97
CA PRO A 12 2.69 26.54 -14.58
C PRO A 12 3.86 26.88 -13.66
N ASP A 13 3.67 27.89 -12.81
CA ASP A 13 4.62 28.22 -11.76
C ASP A 13 4.49 27.18 -10.66
N LEU A 14 5.51 26.33 -10.52
CA LEU A 14 5.49 25.10 -9.71
C LEU A 14 6.39 25.22 -8.50
N LEU A 15 5.93 24.62 -7.39
CA LEU A 15 6.77 24.20 -6.28
C LEU A 15 6.99 22.70 -6.40
N GLU A 16 8.22 22.33 -6.70
CA GLU A 16 8.61 20.92 -6.84
C GLU A 16 9.02 20.32 -5.48
N VAL A 17 8.85 19.02 -5.34
CA VAL A 17 9.26 18.24 -4.15
C VAL A 17 10.20 17.12 -4.57
N PRO A 18 11.47 17.44 -4.88
CA PRO A 18 12.44 16.48 -5.44
C PRO A 18 12.71 15.28 -4.56
N SER A 19 12.59 15.42 -3.23
CA SER A 19 12.76 14.30 -2.30
C SER A 19 11.56 13.33 -2.28
N LEU A 20 10.44 13.70 -2.94
CA LEU A 20 9.21 12.92 -3.06
C LEU A 20 8.82 12.72 -4.53
N PRO A 21 9.66 12.07 -5.36
CA PRO A 21 9.42 11.97 -6.80
C PRO A 21 8.11 11.24 -7.14
N TRP A 22 7.68 10.30 -6.30
CA TRP A 22 6.41 9.61 -6.41
C TRP A 22 5.21 10.57 -6.26
N LEU A 23 5.32 11.56 -5.35
CA LEU A 23 4.27 12.55 -5.13
C LEU A 23 4.17 13.51 -6.33
N GLY A 24 5.30 14.01 -6.82
CA GLY A 24 5.33 14.86 -8.01
C GLY A 24 4.69 14.18 -9.23
N LYS A 25 4.92 12.88 -9.42
CA LYS A 25 4.25 12.09 -10.47
C LYS A 25 2.75 11.95 -10.23
N ALA A 26 2.34 11.70 -8.98
CA ALA A 26 0.94 11.45 -8.64
C ALA A 26 0.06 12.70 -8.77
N ILE A 27 0.57 13.88 -8.39
CA ILE A 27 -0.18 15.15 -8.49
C ILE A 27 0.15 15.94 -9.75
N SER A 28 0.94 15.37 -10.65
CA SER A 28 1.45 15.99 -11.88
C SER A 28 0.73 17.28 -12.30
N PRO A 29 1.51 18.35 -12.55
CA PRO A 29 2.97 18.38 -12.63
C PRO A 29 3.69 18.68 -11.31
N GLY A 30 3.01 18.92 -10.19
CA GLY A 30 3.53 19.30 -8.88
C GLY A 30 2.58 20.22 -8.12
N PHE A 31 3.07 20.96 -7.16
CA PHE A 31 2.28 21.97 -6.46
C PHE A 31 2.24 23.28 -7.25
N ILE A 32 1.09 23.57 -7.86
CA ILE A 32 0.85 24.81 -8.63
C ILE A 32 0.67 25.96 -7.66
N ARG A 33 1.32 27.08 -7.91
CA ARG A 33 1.13 28.31 -7.11
C ARG A 33 -0.33 28.77 -7.14
N GLY A 34 -0.85 29.10 -5.96
CA GLY A 34 -2.26 29.41 -5.77
C GLY A 34 -3.17 28.18 -5.77
N GLY A 35 -2.62 26.98 -5.96
CA GLY A 35 -3.40 25.74 -5.90
C GLY A 35 -3.78 25.35 -4.47
N THR A 36 -4.96 24.73 -4.35
CA THR A 36 -5.51 24.21 -3.09
C THR A 36 -5.54 22.70 -3.10
N TYR A 37 -4.93 22.11 -2.08
CA TYR A 37 -4.72 20.66 -1.97
C TYR A 37 -5.35 20.14 -0.67
N LEU A 38 -5.94 18.96 -0.71
CA LEU A 38 -6.46 18.29 0.47
C LEU A 38 -5.76 16.94 0.66
N VAL A 39 -5.14 16.73 1.81
CA VAL A 39 -4.64 15.43 2.25
C VAL A 39 -5.67 14.80 3.17
N ALA A 40 -6.35 13.76 2.70
CA ALA A 40 -7.41 13.06 3.41
C ALA A 40 -7.03 11.62 3.77
N GLY A 41 -7.57 11.10 4.85
CA GLY A 41 -7.34 9.72 5.29
C GLY A 41 -7.68 9.52 6.76
N GLU A 42 -7.62 8.26 7.21
CA GLU A 42 -7.89 7.87 8.59
C GLU A 42 -6.93 8.54 9.59
N PRO A 43 -7.32 8.65 10.88
CA PRO A 43 -6.40 9.05 11.94
C PRO A 43 -5.16 8.15 12.00
N GLY A 44 -3.97 8.75 12.20
CA GLY A 44 -2.71 8.00 12.32
C GLY A 44 -2.19 7.36 11.01
N ILE A 45 -2.76 7.70 9.85
CA ILE A 45 -2.35 7.13 8.56
C ILE A 45 -1.05 7.73 8.01
N GLY A 46 -0.66 8.91 8.47
CA GLY A 46 0.54 9.62 8.03
C GLY A 46 0.31 10.94 7.30
N LYS A 47 -0.89 11.54 7.40
CA LYS A 47 -1.22 12.83 6.78
C LYS A 47 -0.27 13.96 7.22
N THR A 48 -0.13 14.14 8.54
CA THR A 48 0.82 15.08 9.16
C THR A 48 2.25 14.80 8.71
N THR A 49 2.63 13.53 8.62
CA THR A 49 3.95 13.11 8.11
C THR A 49 4.16 13.57 6.67
N LEU A 50 3.19 13.34 5.79
CA LEU A 50 3.27 13.81 4.40
C LEU A 50 3.38 15.33 4.31
N ALA A 51 2.56 16.05 5.07
CA ALA A 51 2.59 17.50 5.12
C ALA A 51 3.97 18.03 5.57
N ILE A 52 4.56 17.42 6.60
CA ILE A 52 5.91 17.77 7.08
C ILE A 52 6.98 17.44 6.02
N GLN A 53 6.88 16.29 5.35
CA GLN A 53 7.83 15.94 4.29
C GLN A 53 7.78 16.95 3.14
N VAL A 54 6.59 17.34 2.69
CA VAL A 54 6.40 18.34 1.63
C VAL A 54 6.98 19.69 2.03
N LEU A 55 6.56 20.25 3.18
CA LEU A 55 7.05 21.55 3.61
C LEU A 55 8.55 21.54 3.89
N GLY A 56 9.08 20.47 4.47
CA GLY A 56 10.51 20.36 4.72
C GLY A 56 11.33 20.29 3.43
N ASP A 57 10.84 19.61 2.41
CA ASP A 57 11.48 19.57 1.09
C ASP A 57 11.49 20.97 0.44
N LEU A 58 10.37 21.69 0.49
CA LEU A 58 10.30 23.07 0.02
C LEU A 58 11.23 24.01 0.82
N ALA A 59 11.27 23.87 2.14
CA ALA A 59 12.15 24.68 2.99
C ALA A 59 13.64 24.43 2.71
N THR A 60 14.04 23.20 2.33
CA THR A 60 15.43 22.92 1.92
C THR A 60 15.85 23.67 0.65
N GLN A 61 14.89 24.04 -0.18
CA GLN A 61 15.09 24.82 -1.41
C GLN A 61 15.06 26.35 -1.14
N GLY A 62 14.98 26.77 0.11
CA GLY A 62 14.90 28.19 0.48
C GLY A 62 13.49 28.79 0.38
N ILE A 63 12.48 27.97 0.14
CA ILE A 63 11.08 28.40 0.08
C ILE A 63 10.56 28.56 1.51
N ARG A 64 10.02 29.74 1.84
CA ARG A 64 9.42 29.99 3.15
C ARG A 64 8.07 29.29 3.25
N VAL A 65 7.91 28.44 4.27
CA VAL A 65 6.73 27.62 4.48
C VAL A 65 6.17 27.76 5.88
N LEU A 66 4.86 27.63 6.03
CA LEU A 66 4.17 27.74 7.32
C LEU A 66 3.34 26.48 7.59
N TYR A 67 3.55 25.89 8.77
CA TYR A 67 2.69 24.81 9.29
C TYR A 67 1.78 25.39 10.39
N LEU A 68 0.51 25.54 10.06
CA LEU A 68 -0.52 25.99 10.98
C LEU A 68 -1.22 24.75 11.57
N THR A 69 -1.14 24.61 12.89
CA THR A 69 -1.78 23.48 13.59
C THR A 69 -2.94 23.96 14.44
N THR A 70 -4.04 23.18 14.40
CA THR A 70 -5.20 23.36 15.31
C THR A 70 -5.30 22.24 16.34
N GLU A 71 -4.46 21.21 16.27
CA GLU A 71 -4.58 19.99 17.08
C GLU A 71 -3.31 19.68 17.90
N GLN A 72 -2.14 19.86 17.33
CA GLN A 72 -0.87 19.42 17.91
C GLN A 72 -0.09 20.59 18.50
N GLY A 73 0.61 20.34 19.62
CA GLY A 73 1.51 21.35 20.20
C GLY A 73 2.78 21.52 19.36
N LEU A 74 3.33 22.76 19.35
CA LEU A 74 4.54 23.09 18.56
C LEU A 74 5.75 22.21 18.92
N GLY A 75 5.86 21.76 20.18
CA GLY A 75 6.93 20.87 20.63
C GLY A 75 6.88 19.50 19.94
N ASP A 76 5.68 18.93 19.73
CA ASP A 76 5.47 17.66 19.06
C ASP A 76 5.79 17.77 17.57
N LEU A 77 5.36 18.85 16.94
CA LEU A 77 5.67 19.14 15.56
C LEU A 77 7.17 19.31 15.33
N LYS A 78 7.85 20.06 16.20
CA LYS A 78 9.32 20.21 16.14
C LYS A 78 10.01 18.86 16.23
N ARG A 79 9.58 17.97 17.14
CA ARG A 79 10.11 16.60 17.22
C ARG A 79 9.87 15.81 15.93
N ALA A 80 8.67 15.93 15.34
CA ALA A 80 8.35 15.25 14.09
C ALA A 80 9.22 15.76 12.93
N VAL A 81 9.39 17.07 12.77
CA VAL A 81 10.27 17.66 11.74
C VAL A 81 11.72 17.21 11.94
N THR A 82 12.20 17.22 13.20
CA THR A 82 13.57 16.78 13.51
C THR A 82 13.77 15.29 13.19
N ARG A 83 12.81 14.44 13.49
CA ARG A 83 12.85 13.01 13.16
C ARG A 83 12.88 12.75 11.65
N ILE A 84 12.06 13.50 10.90
CA ILE A 84 11.87 13.31 9.46
C ILE A 84 13.05 13.87 8.65
N HIS A 85 13.53 15.07 9.00
CA HIS A 85 14.52 15.81 8.22
C HIS A 85 15.89 15.94 8.91
N GLY A 86 16.00 15.56 10.18
CA GLY A 86 17.26 15.61 10.92
C GLY A 86 18.29 14.63 10.37
N GLY A 87 19.52 15.10 10.29
CA GLY A 87 20.69 14.28 9.95
C GLY A 87 21.18 13.43 11.12
N GLY A 88 22.35 12.82 10.98
CA GLY A 88 23.06 12.14 12.08
C GLY A 88 23.26 13.11 13.27
N GLY A 89 22.75 12.72 14.44
CA GLY A 89 22.78 13.58 15.63
C GLY A 89 21.54 14.48 15.82
N GLY A 90 20.49 14.36 14.98
CA GLY A 90 19.21 15.04 15.16
C GLY A 90 19.21 16.54 14.84
N GLN A 91 20.25 17.07 14.21
CA GLN A 91 20.31 18.48 13.81
C GLN A 91 19.55 18.70 12.49
N LEU A 92 18.70 19.73 12.48
CA LEU A 92 18.01 20.17 11.28
C LEU A 92 18.95 20.95 10.34
N PRO A 93 18.86 20.75 9.01
CA PRO A 93 19.54 21.61 8.03
C PRO A 93 19.24 23.10 8.27
N LYS A 94 20.23 23.96 8.01
CA LYS A 94 20.08 25.41 8.18
C LYS A 94 18.88 25.95 7.38
N ALA A 95 18.73 25.50 6.14
CA ALA A 95 17.63 25.94 5.27
C ALA A 95 16.24 25.65 5.88
N ILE A 96 16.06 24.51 6.54
CA ILE A 96 14.80 24.20 7.24
C ILE A 96 14.63 25.12 8.46
N ARG A 97 15.68 25.35 9.24
CA ARG A 97 15.59 26.24 10.42
C ARG A 97 15.23 27.68 10.05
N ASP A 98 15.69 28.13 8.90
CA ASP A 98 15.49 29.52 8.45
C ASP A 98 14.15 29.70 7.70
N ASN A 99 13.58 28.66 7.10
CA ASN A 99 12.43 28.76 6.20
C ASN A 99 11.18 27.98 6.64
N PHE A 100 11.22 27.18 7.70
CA PHE A 100 10.08 26.38 8.17
C PHE A 100 9.50 27.02 9.45
N PHE A 101 8.32 27.62 9.33
CA PHE A 101 7.61 28.31 10.42
C PHE A 101 6.46 27.45 10.95
N PHE A 102 6.11 27.64 12.22
CA PHE A 102 4.98 27.00 12.89
C PHE A 102 4.11 28.03 13.57
N ASP A 103 2.79 27.78 13.57
CA ASP A 103 1.86 28.59 14.34
C ASP A 103 0.73 27.71 14.90
N ASP A 104 0.33 27.93 16.16
CA ASP A 104 -0.79 27.26 16.84
C ASP A 104 -1.80 28.27 17.43
N SER A 105 -1.74 29.53 16.96
CA SER A 105 -2.56 30.62 17.48
C SER A 105 -4.03 30.54 17.02
N ILE A 106 -4.37 29.69 16.05
CA ILE A 106 -5.74 29.49 15.58
C ILE A 106 -6.34 28.27 16.26
N GLU A 107 -7.39 28.49 17.04
CA GLU A 107 -8.18 27.42 17.66
C GLU A 107 -9.34 26.96 16.79
N ASP A 108 -9.92 27.85 16.00
CA ASP A 108 -11.04 27.56 15.10
C ASP A 108 -10.76 28.06 13.67
N ILE A 109 -11.20 27.25 12.70
CA ILE A 109 -10.98 27.46 11.26
C ILE A 109 -11.63 28.75 10.74
N ASP A 110 -12.66 29.27 11.38
CA ASP A 110 -13.31 30.52 10.98
C ASP A 110 -12.39 31.74 11.16
N ALA A 111 -11.35 31.66 11.97
CA ALA A 111 -10.32 32.69 12.11
C ALA A 111 -9.28 32.68 10.97
N LEU A 112 -9.23 31.62 10.15
CA LEU A 112 -8.20 31.40 9.13
C LEU A 112 -8.09 32.53 8.08
N PRO A 113 -9.19 33.10 7.52
CA PRO A 113 -9.09 34.22 6.58
C PRO A 113 -8.48 35.49 7.20
N ARG A 114 -8.80 35.76 8.46
CA ARG A 114 -8.22 36.91 9.18
C ARG A 114 -6.74 36.71 9.50
N PHE A 115 -6.36 35.51 9.86
CA PHE A 115 -4.97 35.13 10.06
C PHE A 115 -4.15 35.35 8.79
N LEU A 116 -4.63 34.80 7.64
CA LEU A 116 -3.97 35.01 6.35
C LEU A 116 -3.79 36.49 6.04
N ALA A 117 -4.88 37.26 6.10
CA ALA A 117 -4.84 38.69 5.77
C ALA A 117 -3.88 39.47 6.65
N ARG A 118 -3.87 39.24 7.97
CA ARG A 118 -3.13 40.05 8.93
C ARG A 118 -1.68 39.59 9.13
N ARG A 119 -1.39 38.30 9.10
CA ARG A 119 -0.06 37.80 9.49
C ARG A 119 0.78 37.26 8.33
N VAL A 120 0.15 36.91 7.22
CA VAL A 120 0.85 36.32 6.06
C VAL A 120 0.97 37.31 4.90
N LEU A 121 -0.11 38.04 4.63
CA LEU A 121 -0.18 38.94 3.46
C LEU A 121 0.18 40.40 3.77
N THR A 122 0.27 40.80 5.04
CA THR A 122 0.63 42.18 5.43
C THR A 122 2.15 42.36 5.43
N GLU A 123 2.63 43.43 4.84
CA GLU A 123 4.05 43.77 4.83
C GLU A 123 4.58 44.06 6.25
N GLY A 124 5.80 43.57 6.51
CA GLY A 124 6.45 43.72 7.81
C GLY A 124 6.02 42.70 8.87
N GLU A 125 5.05 41.85 8.57
CA GLU A 125 4.60 40.81 9.49
C GLU A 125 5.49 39.55 9.45
N GLU A 126 5.42 38.77 10.52
CA GLU A 126 6.30 37.62 10.79
C GLU A 126 6.31 36.55 9.64
N TYR A 127 5.17 36.35 9.00
CA TYR A 127 5.00 35.33 7.95
C TYR A 127 4.97 35.92 6.54
N GLN A 128 5.41 37.15 6.36
CA GLN A 128 5.54 37.75 5.03
C GLN A 128 6.44 36.88 4.13
N GLY A 129 6.02 36.68 2.89
CA GLY A 129 6.77 35.91 1.89
C GLY A 129 6.66 34.39 2.03
N ILE A 130 5.72 33.89 2.84
CA ILE A 130 5.33 32.46 2.83
C ILE A 130 4.76 32.11 1.46
N GLN A 131 5.23 30.99 0.88
CA GLN A 131 4.84 30.52 -0.44
C GLN A 131 4.03 29.23 -0.42
N ALA A 132 4.13 28.45 0.66
CA ALA A 132 3.30 27.28 0.90
C ALA A 132 2.88 27.19 2.36
N MET A 133 1.65 26.78 2.60
CA MET A 133 1.10 26.66 3.94
C MET A 133 0.31 25.36 4.09
N VAL A 134 0.47 24.71 5.24
CA VAL A 134 -0.35 23.58 5.69
C VAL A 134 -1.29 24.03 6.79
N VAL A 135 -2.53 23.57 6.76
CA VAL A 135 -3.53 23.71 7.84
C VAL A 135 -3.90 22.31 8.33
N ASP A 136 -3.43 21.95 9.53
CA ASP A 136 -3.66 20.61 10.14
C ASP A 136 -4.32 20.76 11.53
N SER A 137 -5.62 20.48 11.65
CA SER A 137 -6.56 19.98 10.63
C SER A 137 -7.74 20.96 10.41
N VAL A 138 -8.43 20.75 9.27
CA VAL A 138 -9.64 21.54 8.95
C VAL A 138 -10.82 21.24 9.87
N GLN A 139 -10.76 20.23 10.71
CA GLN A 139 -11.76 19.97 11.73
C GLN A 139 -11.68 20.94 12.89
N GLY A 140 -10.46 21.38 13.28
CA GLY A 140 -10.20 22.29 14.38
C GLY A 140 -10.66 21.76 15.76
N ARG A 141 -10.20 22.40 16.83
CA ARG A 141 -10.67 22.13 18.20
C ARG A 141 -11.98 22.86 18.53
N GLY A 142 -12.31 23.92 17.80
CA GLY A 142 -13.43 24.79 18.08
C GLY A 142 -14.77 24.09 17.88
N LEU A 143 -15.60 24.09 18.92
CA LEU A 143 -17.00 23.65 18.88
C LEU A 143 -17.94 24.80 18.51
N ALA A 144 -17.44 26.04 18.46
CA ALA A 144 -18.24 27.24 18.32
C ALA A 144 -18.79 27.45 16.90
N SER A 145 -18.04 27.02 15.86
CA SER A 145 -18.41 27.26 14.48
C SER A 145 -19.26 26.13 13.90
N THR A 146 -20.34 26.47 13.21
CA THR A 146 -21.13 25.50 12.42
C THR A 146 -20.31 24.98 11.22
N ALA A 147 -20.69 23.81 10.69
CA ALA A 147 -20.08 23.27 9.47
C ALA A 147 -20.11 24.28 8.30
N THR A 148 -21.19 25.04 8.16
CA THR A 148 -21.36 26.06 7.11
C THR A 148 -20.38 27.24 7.32
N GLN A 149 -20.16 27.69 8.56
CA GLN A 149 -19.21 28.77 8.85
C GLN A 149 -17.79 28.35 8.55
N LYS A 150 -17.38 27.15 8.99
CA LYS A 150 -16.05 26.57 8.68
C LYS A 150 -15.83 26.45 7.16
N TYR A 151 -16.82 26.00 6.44
CA TYR A 151 -16.78 25.90 4.99
C TYR A 151 -16.57 27.27 4.32
N ARG A 152 -17.36 28.29 4.73
CA ARG A 152 -17.23 29.65 4.19
C ARG A 152 -15.85 30.21 4.46
N ALA A 153 -15.32 30.02 5.65
CA ALA A 153 -13.97 30.47 6.01
C ALA A 153 -12.88 29.80 5.17
N LEU A 154 -12.98 28.48 4.96
CA LEU A 154 -12.04 27.74 4.10
C LEU A 154 -12.11 28.20 2.64
N TYR A 155 -13.31 28.47 2.13
CA TYR A 155 -13.49 29.00 0.78
C TYR A 155 -12.87 30.40 0.65
N GLU A 156 -13.19 31.33 1.55
CA GLU A 156 -12.65 32.68 1.56
C GLU A 156 -11.11 32.68 1.67
N PHE A 157 -10.59 31.80 2.52
CA PHE A 157 -9.14 31.60 2.64
C PHE A 157 -8.54 31.12 1.32
N ALA A 158 -9.13 30.09 0.69
CA ALA A 158 -8.61 29.50 -0.55
C ALA A 158 -8.59 30.52 -1.70
N GLU A 159 -9.63 31.32 -1.86
CA GLU A 159 -9.68 32.38 -2.88
C GLU A 159 -8.61 33.46 -2.64
N ASN A 160 -8.43 33.91 -1.39
CA ASN A 160 -7.41 34.90 -1.05
C ASN A 160 -5.99 34.33 -1.24
N ALA A 161 -5.75 33.09 -0.83
CA ALA A 161 -4.47 32.42 -1.00
C ALA A 161 -4.12 32.25 -2.48
N LYS A 162 -5.12 31.87 -3.29
CA LYS A 162 -4.98 31.72 -4.75
C LYS A 162 -4.60 33.02 -5.42
N ALA A 163 -5.26 34.13 -5.07
CA ALA A 163 -4.95 35.46 -5.60
C ALA A 163 -3.51 35.91 -5.33
N GLN A 164 -2.87 35.37 -4.28
CA GLN A 164 -1.50 35.67 -3.87
C GLN A 164 -0.48 34.61 -4.32
N GLY A 165 -0.90 33.60 -5.07
CA GLY A 165 -0.03 32.51 -5.50
C GLY A 165 0.44 31.59 -4.36
N LEU A 166 -0.23 31.63 -3.19
CA LEU A 166 0.10 30.79 -2.04
C LEU A 166 -0.43 29.35 -2.25
N VAL A 167 0.46 28.38 -2.19
CA VAL A 167 0.07 26.96 -2.17
C VAL A 167 -0.54 26.62 -0.81
N SER A 168 -1.77 26.13 -0.81
CA SER A 168 -2.51 25.79 0.41
C SER A 168 -2.80 24.31 0.50
N ILE A 169 -2.32 23.65 1.55
CA ILE A 169 -2.50 22.22 1.80
C ILE A 169 -3.35 22.05 3.06
N PHE A 170 -4.54 21.54 2.90
CA PHE A 170 -5.43 21.18 3.99
C PHE A 170 -5.26 19.73 4.40
N VAL A 171 -5.24 19.47 5.72
CA VAL A 171 -5.26 18.11 6.25
C VAL A 171 -6.64 17.83 6.83
N GLY A 172 -7.28 16.75 6.35
CA GLY A 172 -8.63 16.35 6.74
C GLY A 172 -8.73 14.90 7.17
N HIS A 173 -9.67 14.59 8.08
CA HIS A 173 -10.00 13.22 8.46
C HIS A 173 -11.10 12.67 7.56
N VAL A 174 -11.18 11.34 7.48
CA VAL A 174 -12.31 10.63 6.85
C VAL A 174 -13.19 10.02 7.92
N THR A 175 -14.48 9.90 7.62
CA THR A 175 -15.45 9.18 8.45
C THR A 175 -15.17 7.67 8.36
N LYS A 176 -15.77 6.88 9.29
CA LYS A 176 -15.73 5.41 9.25
C LYS A 176 -16.26 4.80 7.95
N ARG A 177 -17.01 5.57 7.16
CA ARG A 177 -17.52 5.15 5.84
C ARG A 177 -16.57 5.52 4.68
N GLY A 178 -15.36 6.03 4.98
CA GLY A 178 -14.40 6.45 3.96
C GLY A 178 -14.71 7.77 3.26
N GLN A 179 -15.73 8.51 3.70
CA GLN A 179 -16.04 9.83 3.19
C GLN A 179 -15.20 10.87 3.94
N ILE A 180 -14.76 11.93 3.26
CA ILE A 180 -14.04 13.03 3.91
C ILE A 180 -14.94 13.64 4.98
N ALA A 181 -14.42 13.70 6.21
CA ALA A 181 -15.14 14.29 7.33
C ALA A 181 -15.12 15.81 7.18
N GLY A 182 -16.28 16.41 7.22
CA GLY A 182 -16.45 17.85 7.05
C GLY A 182 -17.56 18.17 6.05
N PRO A 183 -17.73 19.43 5.69
CA PRO A 183 -18.69 19.80 4.66
C PRO A 183 -18.36 19.08 3.34
N LYS A 184 -19.33 18.42 2.73
CA LYS A 184 -19.17 17.76 1.41
C LYS A 184 -18.60 18.71 0.35
N ASP A 185 -18.84 19.98 0.54
CA ASP A 185 -18.41 21.06 -0.34
C ASP A 185 -16.90 21.33 -0.31
N LEU A 186 -16.16 20.87 0.72
CA LEU A 186 -14.69 21.01 0.72
C LEU A 186 -14.06 20.23 -0.45
N GLU A 187 -14.57 19.05 -0.74
CA GLU A 187 -14.11 18.25 -1.88
C GLU A 187 -14.32 18.97 -3.22
N HIS A 188 -15.39 19.77 -3.32
CA HIS A 188 -15.69 20.52 -4.55
C HIS A 188 -14.76 21.71 -4.76
N ASN A 189 -14.28 22.33 -3.69
CA ASN A 189 -13.54 23.59 -3.75
C ASN A 189 -12.03 23.44 -3.80
N VAL A 190 -11.47 22.34 -3.35
CA VAL A 190 -10.02 22.09 -3.54
C VAL A 190 -9.72 21.66 -4.97
N ASP A 191 -8.54 22.01 -5.45
CA ASP A 191 -8.12 21.69 -6.81
C ASP A 191 -7.61 20.25 -6.93
N CYS A 192 -6.97 19.73 -5.88
CA CYS A 192 -6.43 18.38 -5.85
C CYS A 192 -6.74 17.69 -4.51
N ILE A 193 -7.13 16.43 -4.55
CA ILE A 193 -7.36 15.59 -3.38
C ILE A 193 -6.35 14.45 -3.39
N MET A 194 -5.57 14.36 -2.34
CA MET A 194 -4.63 13.29 -2.02
C MET A 194 -5.25 12.42 -0.93
N TYR A 195 -5.55 11.18 -1.22
CA TYR A 195 -6.21 10.28 -0.29
C TYR A 195 -5.29 9.14 0.12
N ILE A 196 -5.09 8.95 1.42
CA ILE A 196 -4.29 7.86 1.98
C ILE A 196 -5.22 6.90 2.72
N ARG A 197 -5.16 5.63 2.36
CA ARG A 197 -5.90 4.55 3.00
C ARG A 197 -4.95 3.66 3.81
N ARG A 198 -5.47 2.92 4.78
CA ARG A 198 -4.73 1.90 5.51
C ARG A 198 -4.92 0.54 4.84
N ALA A 199 -3.83 -0.17 4.63
CA ALA A 199 -3.83 -1.58 4.28
C ALA A 199 -2.65 -2.24 5.01
N PHE A 200 -2.89 -2.63 6.26
CA PHE A 200 -1.89 -3.18 7.18
C PHE A 200 -0.66 -2.27 7.32
N ARG A 201 0.52 -2.68 6.84
CA ARG A 201 1.76 -1.87 6.84
C ARG A 201 1.85 -0.92 5.67
N LEU A 202 1.05 -1.15 4.63
CA LEU A 202 1.02 -0.34 3.43
C LEU A 202 0.10 0.86 3.60
N ARG A 203 0.34 1.86 2.76
CA ARG A 203 -0.41 3.10 2.69
C ARG A 203 -0.78 3.37 1.23
N PRO A 204 -1.83 2.71 0.69
CA PRO A 204 -2.33 3.03 -0.64
C PRO A 204 -2.66 4.52 -0.74
N PHE A 205 -2.05 5.18 -1.71
CA PHE A 205 -2.21 6.60 -1.99
C PHE A 205 -2.91 6.77 -3.32
N PHE A 206 -3.86 7.68 -3.37
CA PHE A 206 -4.70 7.97 -4.54
C PHE A 206 -4.79 9.47 -4.74
N VAL A 207 -5.05 9.88 -5.98
CA VAL A 207 -5.41 11.26 -6.33
C VAL A 207 -6.74 11.24 -7.08
N PRO A 208 -7.88 11.11 -6.36
CA PRO A 208 -9.19 10.97 -7.01
C PRO A 208 -9.67 12.23 -7.71
N LYS A 209 -9.11 13.38 -7.37
CA LYS A 209 -9.38 14.67 -8.01
C LYS A 209 -8.08 15.42 -8.22
N ASN A 210 -7.85 15.86 -9.45
CA ASN A 210 -6.75 16.74 -9.82
C ASN A 210 -7.18 17.66 -10.97
N ARG A 211 -7.36 18.95 -10.69
CA ARG A 211 -7.71 19.94 -11.73
C ARG A 211 -6.52 20.34 -12.61
N PHE A 212 -5.32 20.00 -12.17
CA PHE A 212 -4.08 20.38 -12.84
C PHE A 212 -3.52 19.26 -13.73
N GLY A 213 -4.05 18.04 -13.58
CA GLY A 213 -3.59 16.87 -14.29
C GLY A 213 -4.51 15.67 -14.15
N PRO A 214 -4.04 14.48 -14.53
CA PRO A 214 -4.86 13.26 -14.46
C PRO A 214 -5.13 12.85 -13.01
N ALA A 215 -6.30 12.25 -12.77
CA ALA A 215 -6.60 11.55 -11.53
C ALA A 215 -5.83 10.22 -11.46
N VAL A 216 -5.38 9.83 -10.26
CA VAL A 216 -4.71 8.56 -10.01
C VAL A 216 -5.63 7.69 -9.14
N LEU A 217 -6.34 6.78 -9.79
CA LEU A 217 -7.33 5.91 -9.15
C LEU A 217 -6.77 4.53 -8.83
N ASP A 218 -5.72 4.11 -9.49
CA ASP A 218 -4.95 2.92 -9.12
C ASP A 218 -4.03 3.27 -7.95
N PRO A 219 -3.89 2.37 -6.96
CA PRO A 219 -3.13 2.68 -5.76
C PRO A 219 -1.63 2.84 -6.05
N LEU A 220 -1.07 3.99 -5.71
CA LEU A 220 0.36 4.10 -5.48
C LEU A 220 0.65 3.60 -4.07
N VAL A 221 1.46 2.57 -3.94
CA VAL A 221 1.67 1.92 -2.66
C VAL A 221 2.82 2.57 -1.91
N LEU A 222 2.52 3.13 -0.75
CA LEU A 222 3.51 3.72 0.15
C LEU A 222 3.70 2.85 1.38
N MET A 223 4.84 3.02 2.03
CA MET A 223 5.17 2.46 3.34
C MET A 223 5.86 3.50 4.21
N MET A 224 5.84 3.29 5.53
CA MET A 224 6.65 4.07 6.47
C MET A 224 8.05 3.47 6.57
N ASP A 225 9.09 4.30 6.51
CA ASP A 225 10.45 3.91 6.85
C ASP A 225 10.73 4.04 8.37
N ASP A 226 11.93 3.69 8.80
CA ASP A 226 12.35 3.69 10.22
C ASP A 226 12.31 5.09 10.86
N LYS A 227 12.41 6.15 10.05
CA LYS A 227 12.22 7.53 10.48
C LYS A 227 10.76 7.96 10.47
N GLY A 228 9.85 7.05 10.10
CA GLY A 228 8.41 7.32 9.95
C GLY A 228 8.09 8.22 8.75
N ARG A 229 8.92 8.24 7.71
CA ARG A 229 8.66 8.94 6.45
C ARG A 229 7.87 8.04 5.50
N LEU A 230 6.97 8.63 4.75
CA LEU A 230 6.30 7.96 3.64
C LEU A 230 7.27 7.85 2.46
N LYS A 231 7.43 6.66 1.94
CA LYS A 231 8.18 6.37 0.71
C LYS A 231 7.42 5.37 -0.14
N GLU A 232 7.69 5.37 -1.45
CA GLU A 232 7.14 4.37 -2.35
C GLU A 232 7.60 2.97 -1.94
N SER A 233 6.65 2.04 -1.86
CA SER A 233 6.95 0.64 -1.59
C SER A 233 7.37 -0.04 -2.89
N PRO A 234 8.46 -0.80 -2.91
CA PRO A 234 8.82 -1.61 -4.07
C PRO A 234 7.84 -2.78 -4.29
N HIS A 235 6.95 -3.03 -3.33
CA HIS A 235 6.02 -4.14 -3.34
C HIS A 235 4.66 -3.72 -3.91
N MET A 236 4.06 -4.60 -4.73
CA MET A 236 2.69 -4.54 -5.26
C MET A 236 2.47 -3.88 -6.63
N ALA A 237 3.38 -4.07 -7.58
CA ALA A 237 2.91 -4.21 -8.94
C ALA A 237 2.11 -5.53 -9.02
N ALA A 238 0.86 -5.48 -9.52
CA ALA A 238 0.03 -6.69 -9.64
C ALA A 238 0.82 -7.81 -10.37
N LYS A 239 1.21 -8.85 -9.66
CA LYS A 239 1.97 -9.97 -10.22
C LYS A 239 1.18 -11.25 -9.98
N SER A 240 0.65 -11.80 -11.07
CA SER A 240 0.06 -13.13 -11.03
C SER A 240 1.15 -14.16 -10.82
N THR A 241 0.89 -15.15 -9.98
CA THR A 241 1.79 -16.25 -9.71
C THR A 241 1.10 -17.57 -10.01
N ALA A 242 1.79 -18.46 -10.71
CA ALA A 242 1.39 -19.83 -10.94
C ALA A 242 2.33 -20.79 -10.21
N VAL A 243 1.78 -21.77 -9.51
CA VAL A 243 2.50 -22.74 -8.69
C VAL A 243 2.04 -24.14 -9.05
N LEU A 244 2.99 -25.04 -9.32
CA LEU A 244 2.70 -26.40 -9.70
C LEU A 244 2.17 -27.22 -8.53
N GLY A 245 1.10 -27.97 -8.80
CA GLY A 245 0.49 -28.95 -7.94
C GLY A 245 0.20 -30.24 -8.69
N TYR A 246 -0.37 -31.22 -8.02
CA TYR A 246 -0.81 -32.47 -8.62
C TYR A 246 -2.21 -32.84 -8.09
N ALA A 247 -3.10 -33.27 -8.98
CA ALA A 247 -4.47 -33.60 -8.61
C ALA A 247 -4.67 -35.09 -8.28
N GLY A 248 -3.60 -35.88 -8.24
CA GLY A 248 -3.63 -37.29 -7.86
C GLY A 248 -4.14 -38.24 -8.96
N ILE A 249 -4.26 -37.78 -10.20
CA ILE A 249 -4.80 -38.60 -11.31
C ILE A 249 -3.98 -38.34 -12.58
N GLY A 250 -3.57 -39.44 -13.24
CA GLY A 250 -2.83 -39.37 -14.49
C GLY A 250 -1.42 -38.80 -14.34
N GLU A 251 -0.83 -38.37 -15.45
CA GLU A 251 0.55 -37.85 -15.54
C GLU A 251 0.62 -36.33 -15.70
N GLU A 252 -0.50 -35.64 -15.55
CA GLU A 252 -0.56 -34.19 -15.79
C GLU A 252 -0.51 -33.38 -14.48
N LEU A 253 0.22 -32.31 -14.52
CA LEU A 253 0.35 -31.37 -13.40
C LEU A 253 -0.86 -30.43 -13.35
N ALA A 254 -1.24 -30.05 -12.14
CA ALA A 254 -2.18 -28.97 -11.86
C ALA A 254 -1.42 -27.69 -11.56
N GLU A 255 -2.10 -26.55 -11.65
CA GLU A 255 -1.54 -25.25 -11.28
C GLU A 255 -2.50 -24.50 -10.35
N GLY A 256 -2.00 -24.07 -9.20
CA GLY A 256 -2.61 -23.02 -8.40
C GLY A 256 -2.17 -21.65 -8.91
N GLN A 257 -3.11 -20.81 -9.30
CA GLN A 257 -2.83 -19.46 -9.82
C GLN A 257 -3.49 -18.43 -8.93
N ALA A 258 -2.77 -17.36 -8.60
CA ALA A 258 -3.32 -16.28 -7.82
C ALA A 258 -2.76 -14.92 -8.24
N SER A 259 -3.61 -13.90 -8.15
CA SER A 259 -3.25 -12.49 -8.18
C SER A 259 -3.90 -11.80 -6.98
N VAL A 260 -3.08 -11.14 -6.17
CA VAL A 260 -3.52 -10.39 -4.99
C VAL A 260 -3.23 -8.93 -5.23
N THR A 261 -4.25 -8.07 -5.20
CA THR A 261 -4.13 -6.66 -5.55
C THR A 261 -4.85 -5.77 -4.54
N LEU A 262 -4.45 -4.50 -4.50
CA LEU A 262 -5.21 -3.48 -3.79
C LEU A 262 -6.36 -2.99 -4.67
N PRO A 263 -7.59 -2.85 -4.13
CA PRO A 263 -8.71 -2.32 -4.90
C PRO A 263 -8.47 -0.87 -5.30
N ARG A 264 -8.99 -0.46 -6.46
CA ARG A 264 -8.97 0.92 -6.95
C ARG A 264 -9.73 1.86 -6.01
N TYR A 265 -9.49 3.16 -6.14
CA TYR A 265 -10.28 4.17 -5.40
C TYR A 265 -11.77 4.03 -5.71
N GLY A 266 -12.59 3.99 -4.67
CA GLY A 266 -14.03 3.82 -4.78
C GLY A 266 -14.51 2.38 -5.03
N SER A 267 -13.62 1.43 -5.33
CA SER A 267 -13.95 0.01 -5.48
C SER A 267 -13.91 -0.71 -4.13
N ARG A 268 -14.72 -1.75 -4.02
CA ARG A 268 -14.67 -2.68 -2.88
C ARG A 268 -13.70 -3.82 -3.20
N PRO A 269 -13.12 -4.46 -2.17
CA PRO A 269 -12.41 -5.71 -2.34
C PRO A 269 -13.28 -6.76 -3.02
N GLU A 270 -12.75 -7.46 -3.99
CA GLU A 270 -13.43 -8.49 -4.76
C GLU A 270 -12.71 -9.84 -4.61
N LEU A 271 -13.48 -10.92 -4.52
CA LEU A 271 -12.98 -12.26 -4.50
C LEU A 271 -13.54 -12.99 -5.72
N ASN A 272 -12.70 -13.21 -6.71
CA ASN A 272 -13.02 -13.98 -7.91
C ASN A 272 -12.27 -15.33 -7.87
N ALA A 273 -13.02 -16.42 -7.72
CA ALA A 273 -12.49 -17.78 -7.65
C ALA A 273 -13.51 -18.76 -8.27
N PRO A 274 -13.77 -18.68 -9.60
CA PRO A 274 -14.94 -19.32 -10.22
C PRO A 274 -14.93 -20.84 -10.16
N PHE A 275 -13.75 -21.48 -10.08
CA PHE A 275 -13.60 -22.94 -10.11
C PHE A 275 -13.31 -23.57 -8.74
N LEU A 276 -13.35 -22.76 -7.68
CA LEU A 276 -13.03 -23.19 -6.32
C LEU A 276 -14.24 -23.08 -5.39
N PRO A 277 -14.42 -24.03 -4.45
CA PRO A 277 -15.47 -23.91 -3.45
C PRO A 277 -15.28 -22.66 -2.59
N SER A 278 -16.26 -21.74 -2.57
CA SER A 278 -16.17 -20.46 -1.85
C SER A 278 -15.84 -20.62 -0.37
N LYS A 279 -16.33 -21.69 0.28
CA LYS A 279 -15.98 -21.99 1.69
C LYS A 279 -14.50 -22.28 1.86
N LYS A 280 -13.92 -23.06 0.94
CA LYS A 280 -12.50 -23.45 0.98
C LYS A 280 -11.59 -22.24 0.75
N VAL A 281 -11.91 -21.39 -0.23
CA VAL A 281 -11.15 -20.16 -0.48
C VAL A 281 -11.13 -19.28 0.76
N LYS A 282 -12.30 -19.03 1.38
CA LYS A 282 -12.39 -18.25 2.62
C LYS A 282 -11.60 -18.88 3.76
N GLN A 283 -11.61 -20.20 3.87
CA GLN A 283 -10.82 -20.94 4.85
C GLN A 283 -9.31 -20.74 4.61
N LEU A 284 -8.83 -20.89 3.38
CA LEU A 284 -7.43 -20.66 3.04
C LEU A 284 -7.01 -19.23 3.35
N LEU A 285 -7.76 -18.23 2.93
CA LEU A 285 -7.46 -16.81 3.24
C LEU A 285 -7.41 -16.56 4.75
N SER A 286 -8.33 -17.17 5.52
CA SER A 286 -8.33 -17.08 6.98
C SER A 286 -7.08 -17.71 7.59
N ILE A 287 -6.67 -18.90 7.14
CA ILE A 287 -5.45 -19.57 7.62
C ILE A 287 -4.21 -18.72 7.29
N LEU A 288 -4.10 -18.24 6.05
CA LEU A 288 -2.96 -17.45 5.60
C LEU A 288 -2.84 -16.13 6.37
N SER A 289 -3.95 -15.47 6.71
CA SER A 289 -3.97 -14.25 7.53
C SER A 289 -3.51 -14.45 8.99
N THR A 290 -3.36 -15.69 9.46
CA THR A 290 -2.79 -15.99 10.78
C THR A 290 -1.26 -16.04 10.79
N VAL A 291 -0.62 -16.01 9.63
CA VAL A 291 0.84 -15.99 9.50
C VAL A 291 1.34 -14.61 9.88
N LYS A 292 2.38 -14.55 10.71
CA LYS A 292 3.05 -13.29 11.07
C LYS A 292 3.48 -12.58 9.78
N GLU A 293 3.29 -11.27 9.71
CA GLU A 293 3.64 -10.43 8.55
C GLU A 293 2.69 -10.55 7.34
N VAL A 294 1.64 -11.38 7.41
CA VAL A 294 0.65 -11.52 6.34
C VAL A 294 -0.69 -10.97 6.79
N ASP A 295 -1.18 -9.95 6.09
CA ASP A 295 -2.54 -9.42 6.27
C ASP A 295 -3.23 -9.39 4.91
N LEU A 296 -4.16 -10.29 4.75
CA LEU A 296 -4.96 -10.46 3.53
C LEU A 296 -6.32 -9.75 3.62
N THR A 297 -6.49 -8.80 4.54
CA THR A 297 -7.73 -8.02 4.65
C THR A 297 -7.78 -6.91 3.61
N ASP A 298 -8.98 -6.54 3.19
CA ASP A 298 -9.23 -5.43 2.26
C ASP A 298 -8.48 -5.49 0.91
N LEU A 299 -8.10 -6.68 0.47
CA LEU A 299 -7.46 -6.93 -0.83
C LEU A 299 -8.44 -7.58 -1.81
N SER A 300 -8.17 -7.41 -3.10
CA SER A 300 -8.87 -8.11 -4.18
C SER A 300 -8.09 -9.33 -4.62
N TYR A 301 -8.80 -10.39 -4.94
CA TYR A 301 -8.24 -11.71 -5.28
C TYR A 301 -8.79 -12.22 -6.59
N GLU A 302 -7.89 -12.60 -7.49
CA GLU A 302 -8.15 -13.45 -8.62
C GLU A 302 -7.48 -14.79 -8.34
N ILE A 303 -8.27 -15.86 -8.13
CA ILE A 303 -7.74 -17.18 -7.78
C ILE A 303 -8.28 -18.19 -8.75
N ASN A 304 -7.40 -18.95 -9.37
CA ASN A 304 -7.74 -20.02 -10.28
C ASN A 304 -6.97 -21.31 -9.91
N CYS A 305 -7.59 -22.43 -10.18
CA CYS A 305 -6.94 -23.73 -10.09
C CYS A 305 -7.14 -24.46 -11.41
N TYR A 306 -6.08 -24.48 -12.21
CA TYR A 306 -6.10 -25.28 -13.43
C TYR A 306 -5.85 -26.74 -13.09
N VAL A 307 -6.86 -27.57 -13.39
CA VAL A 307 -6.77 -29.01 -13.22
C VAL A 307 -7.03 -29.65 -14.58
N PRO A 308 -6.10 -30.47 -15.12
CA PRO A 308 -6.24 -31.09 -16.41
C PRO A 308 -7.49 -31.93 -16.51
N ARG A 309 -8.04 -32.11 -17.74
CA ARG A 309 -9.20 -32.95 -18.05
C ARG A 309 -10.48 -32.58 -17.29
N GLN A 310 -10.68 -31.30 -16.95
CA GLN A 310 -11.86 -30.77 -16.25
C GLN A 310 -12.16 -31.50 -14.93
N GLN A 311 -11.13 -31.95 -14.24
CA GLN A 311 -11.27 -32.54 -12.93
C GLN A 311 -11.67 -31.49 -11.89
N ARG A 312 -12.25 -31.95 -10.79
CA ARG A 312 -12.62 -31.07 -9.68
C ARG A 312 -11.40 -30.73 -8.83
N TYR A 313 -11.45 -29.57 -8.18
CA TYR A 313 -10.53 -29.20 -7.13
C TYR A 313 -10.43 -30.32 -6.07
N ARG A 314 -9.21 -30.56 -5.61
CA ARG A 314 -8.89 -31.50 -4.53
C ARG A 314 -8.11 -30.81 -3.43
N GLU A 315 -8.23 -31.28 -2.20
CA GLU A 315 -7.66 -30.61 -1.02
C GLU A 315 -6.12 -30.62 -1.02
N GLU A 316 -5.49 -31.56 -1.70
CA GLU A 316 -4.05 -31.60 -1.90
C GLU A 316 -3.51 -30.40 -2.71
N LEU A 317 -4.39 -29.66 -3.38
CA LEU A 317 -4.09 -28.40 -4.07
C LEU A 317 -4.16 -27.17 -3.18
N ASP A 318 -4.47 -27.31 -1.89
CA ASP A 318 -4.42 -26.21 -0.91
C ASP A 318 -3.03 -25.58 -0.86
N LEU A 319 -1.99 -26.43 -0.86
CA LEU A 319 -0.63 -25.96 -0.71
C LEU A 319 -0.15 -25.12 -1.90
N PRO A 320 -0.27 -25.56 -3.17
CA PRO A 320 0.12 -24.72 -4.31
C PRO A 320 -0.72 -23.43 -4.41
N LEU A 321 -2.02 -23.47 -4.08
CA LEU A 321 -2.85 -22.25 -4.04
C LEU A 321 -2.40 -21.28 -2.94
N SER A 322 -2.07 -21.79 -1.76
CA SER A 322 -1.56 -20.99 -0.65
C SER A 322 -0.23 -20.35 -0.99
N VAL A 323 0.67 -21.08 -1.62
CA VAL A 323 1.97 -20.56 -2.08
C VAL A 323 1.77 -19.51 -3.17
N ALA A 324 0.85 -19.72 -4.12
CA ALA A 324 0.54 -18.75 -5.17
C ALA A 324 -0.01 -17.43 -4.57
N LEU A 325 -0.95 -17.52 -3.63
CA LEU A 325 -1.49 -16.37 -2.91
C LEU A 325 -0.40 -15.59 -2.18
N LEU A 326 0.42 -16.28 -1.39
CA LEU A 326 1.50 -15.66 -0.63
C LEU A 326 2.61 -15.10 -1.51
N SER A 327 2.99 -15.81 -2.57
CA SER A 327 3.95 -15.34 -3.56
C SER A 327 3.49 -14.05 -4.24
N SER A 328 2.21 -14.00 -4.66
CA SER A 328 1.61 -12.80 -5.22
C SER A 328 1.54 -11.66 -4.21
N TYR A 329 1.10 -11.93 -2.97
CA TYR A 329 1.01 -10.94 -1.91
C TYR A 329 2.37 -10.37 -1.50
N LEU A 330 3.36 -11.25 -1.27
CA LEU A 330 4.70 -10.89 -0.84
C LEU A 330 5.60 -10.40 -1.98
N GLN A 331 5.16 -10.53 -3.24
CA GLN A 331 5.95 -10.26 -4.44
C GLN A 331 7.27 -11.06 -4.48
N ARG A 332 7.22 -12.32 -4.04
CA ARG A 332 8.36 -13.22 -3.94
C ARG A 332 8.26 -14.33 -4.98
N ALA A 333 9.36 -14.60 -5.64
CA ALA A 333 9.41 -15.69 -6.61
C ALA A 333 9.31 -17.06 -5.91
N VAL A 334 8.66 -17.99 -6.59
CA VAL A 334 8.63 -19.41 -6.21
C VAL A 334 9.76 -20.13 -6.94
N PRO A 335 10.45 -21.10 -6.32
CA PRO A 335 11.51 -21.85 -6.99
C PRO A 335 11.01 -22.52 -8.27
N GLU A 336 11.81 -22.42 -9.34
CA GLU A 336 11.51 -23.07 -10.60
C GLU A 336 11.49 -24.59 -10.46
N LYS A 337 10.61 -25.26 -11.19
CA LYS A 337 10.45 -26.71 -11.18
C LYS A 337 10.17 -27.30 -9.80
N ALA A 338 9.50 -26.53 -8.95
CA ALA A 338 9.04 -26.95 -7.63
C ALA A 338 7.58 -27.41 -7.71
N LEU A 339 7.27 -28.55 -7.14
CA LEU A 339 5.94 -29.11 -6.97
C LEU A 339 5.53 -29.03 -5.51
N PHE A 340 4.30 -28.59 -5.26
CA PHE A 340 3.74 -28.45 -3.93
C PHE A 340 2.53 -29.35 -3.76
N VAL A 341 2.51 -30.15 -2.70
CA VAL A 341 1.45 -31.13 -2.47
C VAL A 341 1.08 -31.19 -1.00
N GLY A 342 -0.19 -30.99 -0.68
CA GLY A 342 -0.70 -31.16 0.67
C GLY A 342 -1.97 -30.38 0.95
N GLU A 343 -2.82 -30.91 1.82
CA GLU A 343 -3.95 -30.23 2.40
C GLU A 343 -3.47 -29.32 3.54
N LEU A 344 -4.03 -28.13 3.66
CA LEU A 344 -3.74 -27.20 4.74
C LEU A 344 -4.90 -27.15 5.73
N ASP A 345 -4.65 -27.58 6.98
CA ASP A 345 -5.66 -27.53 8.02
C ASP A 345 -5.69 -26.18 8.79
N LEU A 346 -6.71 -25.97 9.62
CA LEU A 346 -6.90 -24.75 10.38
C LEU A 346 -5.76 -24.43 11.38
N THR A 347 -4.97 -25.45 11.76
CA THR A 347 -3.80 -25.29 12.64
C THR A 347 -2.52 -25.01 11.85
N ARG A 348 -2.62 -24.78 10.55
CA ARG A 348 -1.52 -24.53 9.61
C ARG A 348 -0.62 -25.75 9.37
N ARG A 349 -1.03 -26.95 9.78
CA ARG A 349 -0.31 -28.19 9.45
C ARG A 349 -0.57 -28.55 7.98
N ILE A 350 0.46 -29.08 7.35
CA ILE A 350 0.38 -29.67 6.01
C ILE A 350 0.15 -31.16 6.22
N ARG A 351 -1.01 -31.66 5.79
CA ARG A 351 -1.40 -33.04 5.94
C ARG A 351 -0.84 -33.90 4.81
N CYS A 352 -0.51 -35.14 5.16
CA CYS A 352 -0.10 -36.15 4.22
C CYS A 352 -1.32 -36.59 3.37
N PRO A 353 -1.19 -36.69 2.04
CA PRO A 353 -2.21 -37.30 1.20
C PRO A 353 -2.38 -38.78 1.48
N GLU A 354 -3.47 -39.35 0.97
CA GLU A 354 -3.74 -40.78 1.05
C GLU A 354 -2.71 -41.61 0.27
N ASP A 355 -2.51 -42.88 0.66
CA ASP A 355 -1.54 -43.80 0.04
C ASP A 355 -1.75 -43.96 -1.46
N THR A 356 -3.01 -44.00 -1.93
CA THR A 356 -3.37 -44.06 -3.35
C THR A 356 -2.87 -42.86 -4.14
N TYR A 357 -2.96 -41.69 -3.53
CA TYR A 357 -2.44 -40.46 -4.12
C TYR A 357 -0.90 -40.48 -4.15
N LEU A 358 -0.26 -40.91 -3.07
CA LEU A 358 1.21 -41.00 -3.00
C LEU A 358 1.76 -42.00 -4.03
N ALA A 359 1.07 -43.11 -4.26
CA ALA A 359 1.42 -44.07 -5.30
C ALA A 359 1.33 -43.44 -6.70
N ALA A 360 0.26 -42.69 -6.99
CA ALA A 360 0.11 -41.98 -8.26
C ALA A 360 1.16 -40.90 -8.44
N LEU A 361 1.47 -40.15 -7.38
CA LEU A 361 2.54 -39.13 -7.37
C LEU A 361 3.92 -39.77 -7.64
N ALA A 362 4.21 -40.92 -7.05
CA ALA A 362 5.46 -41.61 -7.27
C ALA A 362 5.61 -42.03 -8.76
N VAL A 363 4.55 -42.53 -9.39
CA VAL A 363 4.52 -42.83 -10.83
C VAL A 363 4.78 -41.57 -11.67
N LEU A 364 4.11 -40.44 -11.35
CA LEU A 364 4.33 -39.18 -12.05
C LEU A 364 5.80 -38.73 -12.00
N LEU A 365 6.42 -38.79 -10.81
CA LEU A 365 7.77 -38.27 -10.60
C LEU A 365 8.88 -39.14 -11.21
N THR A 366 8.65 -40.43 -11.29
CA THR A 366 9.62 -41.38 -11.87
C THR A 366 9.38 -41.69 -13.35
N GLY A 367 8.20 -41.33 -13.88
CA GLY A 367 7.77 -41.54 -15.26
C GLY A 367 8.22 -40.48 -16.26
N PRO A 368 7.41 -40.21 -17.32
CA PRO A 368 7.77 -39.27 -18.40
C PRO A 368 8.05 -37.82 -17.95
N GLN A 369 7.50 -37.41 -16.81
CA GLN A 369 7.75 -36.08 -16.21
C GLN A 369 9.08 -35.98 -15.46
N LYS A 370 9.86 -37.06 -15.43
CA LYS A 370 11.22 -37.09 -14.84
C LYS A 370 12.08 -35.95 -15.39
N GLY A 371 12.61 -35.15 -14.49
CA GLY A 371 13.44 -33.97 -14.83
C GLY A 371 12.68 -32.65 -15.05
N ASN A 372 11.36 -32.67 -15.19
CA ASN A 372 10.54 -31.44 -15.19
C ASN A 372 10.34 -30.89 -13.78
N ILE A 373 10.39 -31.74 -12.76
CA ILE A 373 10.31 -31.41 -11.36
C ILE A 373 11.66 -31.68 -10.70
N LYS A 374 12.21 -30.70 -10.02
CA LYS A 374 13.47 -30.80 -9.29
C LYS A 374 13.25 -30.90 -7.78
N ARG A 375 12.21 -30.25 -7.27
CA ARG A 375 11.90 -30.17 -5.84
C ARG A 375 10.45 -30.50 -5.59
N LEU A 376 10.22 -31.27 -4.54
CA LEU A 376 8.87 -31.58 -4.05
C LEU A 376 8.74 -31.12 -2.61
N TYR A 377 7.81 -30.20 -2.36
CA TYR A 377 7.42 -29.77 -1.02
C TYR A 377 6.19 -30.55 -0.57
N ILE A 378 6.34 -31.35 0.47
CA ILE A 378 5.29 -32.25 0.97
C ILE A 378 5.39 -32.39 2.50
N SER A 379 4.29 -32.85 3.13
CA SER A 379 4.25 -33.12 4.57
C SER A 379 5.39 -34.04 5.04
N ASP A 380 5.97 -33.74 6.19
CA ASP A 380 7.02 -34.56 6.82
C ASP A 380 6.52 -35.94 7.22
N ASP A 381 5.22 -36.10 7.47
CA ASP A 381 4.60 -37.38 7.81
C ASP A 381 4.76 -38.45 6.68
N CYS A 382 4.81 -38.02 5.43
CA CYS A 382 4.91 -38.90 4.29
C CYS A 382 6.16 -38.76 3.42
N ALA A 383 6.97 -37.72 3.65
CA ALA A 383 8.18 -37.45 2.85
C ALA A 383 9.14 -38.66 2.79
N LYS A 384 9.37 -39.32 3.94
CA LYS A 384 10.28 -40.47 4.05
C LYS A 384 9.74 -41.70 3.35
N SER A 385 8.43 -42.01 3.46
CA SER A 385 7.81 -43.14 2.81
C SER A 385 7.79 -42.98 1.29
N LEU A 386 7.39 -41.78 0.83
CA LEU A 386 7.38 -41.45 -0.60
C LEU A 386 8.78 -41.52 -1.21
N GLY A 387 9.80 -41.02 -0.53
CA GLY A 387 11.19 -41.03 -1.02
C GLY A 387 11.72 -42.45 -1.29
N LYS A 388 11.22 -43.44 -0.57
CA LYS A 388 11.59 -44.85 -0.73
C LYS A 388 10.71 -45.61 -1.77
N MET A 389 9.62 -44.99 -2.22
CA MET A 389 8.72 -45.62 -3.20
C MET A 389 9.45 -45.82 -4.53
N ARG A 390 9.26 -47.02 -5.07
CA ARG A 390 9.78 -47.45 -6.37
C ARG A 390 8.63 -48.05 -7.18
N PRO A 391 7.99 -47.24 -8.05
CA PRO A 391 6.82 -47.70 -8.82
C PRO A 391 7.14 -48.86 -9.77
N GLU A 392 8.34 -48.86 -10.37
CA GLU A 392 8.84 -49.91 -11.24
C GLU A 392 9.89 -50.77 -10.53
N SER A 393 9.82 -52.11 -10.71
CA SER A 393 10.69 -53.09 -10.00
C SER A 393 12.19 -52.82 -10.16
N HIS A 394 12.62 -52.25 -11.29
CA HIS A 394 14.00 -51.90 -11.60
C HIS A 394 14.24 -50.41 -11.84
N GLY A 395 13.21 -49.57 -11.63
CA GLY A 395 13.30 -48.11 -11.76
C GLY A 395 13.96 -47.43 -10.55
N PRO A 396 14.23 -46.13 -10.64
CA PRO A 396 14.74 -45.34 -9.51
C PRO A 396 13.67 -45.16 -8.43
N THR A 397 14.06 -44.92 -7.22
CA THR A 397 13.17 -44.42 -6.17
C THR A 397 12.84 -42.93 -6.41
N VAL A 398 11.77 -42.43 -5.83
CA VAL A 398 11.38 -41.00 -5.93
C VAL A 398 12.50 -40.11 -5.42
N GLY A 399 13.14 -40.47 -4.29
CA GLY A 399 14.23 -39.69 -3.70
C GLY A 399 15.53 -39.68 -4.52
N GLU A 400 15.72 -40.61 -5.46
CA GLU A 400 16.85 -40.58 -6.42
C GLU A 400 16.60 -39.63 -7.60
N VAL A 401 15.34 -39.27 -7.85
CA VAL A 401 14.91 -38.43 -9.00
C VAL A 401 14.64 -36.97 -8.61
N VAL A 402 14.02 -36.77 -7.45
CA VAL A 402 13.52 -35.47 -6.99
C VAL A 402 14.00 -35.19 -5.57
N GLU A 403 14.46 -33.97 -5.34
CA GLU A 403 14.77 -33.50 -3.99
C GLU A 403 13.45 -33.33 -3.21
N ILE A 404 13.26 -34.14 -2.16
CA ILE A 404 12.07 -34.08 -1.30
C ILE A 404 12.36 -33.15 -0.13
N ILE A 405 11.61 -32.04 -0.06
CA ILE A 405 11.67 -31.07 1.03
C ILE A 405 10.48 -31.29 1.95
N SER A 406 10.77 -31.82 3.12
CA SER A 406 9.78 -32.13 4.12
C SER A 406 9.36 -30.87 4.87
N VAL A 407 8.04 -30.63 5.00
CA VAL A 407 7.49 -29.45 5.65
C VAL A 407 6.34 -29.83 6.59
N ALA A 408 6.47 -29.50 7.88
CA ALA A 408 5.48 -29.84 8.89
C ALA A 408 4.24 -28.92 8.84
N ASN A 409 4.48 -27.66 8.56
CA ASN A 409 3.46 -26.61 8.59
C ASN A 409 3.80 -25.44 7.67
N LEU A 410 2.87 -24.50 7.53
CA LEU A 410 3.01 -23.34 6.67
C LEU A 410 4.20 -22.46 7.05
N GLU A 411 4.48 -22.24 8.33
CA GLU A 411 5.62 -21.43 8.75
C GLU A 411 6.96 -22.06 8.39
N HIS A 412 7.06 -23.39 8.55
CA HIS A 412 8.25 -24.13 8.12
C HIS A 412 8.45 -24.01 6.60
N LEU A 413 7.39 -24.16 5.81
CA LEU A 413 7.42 -23.97 4.37
C LEU A 413 7.91 -22.57 3.99
N LEU A 414 7.35 -21.52 4.61
CA LEU A 414 7.72 -20.13 4.30
C LEU A 414 9.18 -19.82 4.64
N LYS A 415 9.70 -20.38 5.74
CA LYS A 415 11.13 -20.28 6.09
C LYS A 415 12.05 -20.94 5.06
N GLN A 416 11.58 -22.03 4.44
CA GLN A 416 12.32 -22.71 3.36
C GLN A 416 12.27 -21.92 2.04
N LEU A 417 11.12 -21.30 1.73
CA LEU A 417 10.92 -20.55 0.49
C LEU A 417 11.54 -19.14 0.55
N TRP A 418 11.35 -18.44 1.67
CA TRP A 418 11.69 -17.03 1.85
C TRP A 418 12.27 -16.77 3.25
N PRO A 419 13.48 -17.24 3.53
CA PRO A 419 14.07 -17.20 4.88
C PRO A 419 14.24 -15.76 5.40
N ASP A 420 14.43 -14.79 4.53
CA ASP A 420 14.56 -13.38 4.87
C ASP A 420 13.30 -12.73 5.44
N LEU A 421 12.10 -13.34 5.27
CA LEU A 421 10.87 -12.88 5.91
C LEU A 421 10.89 -13.04 7.44
N PHE A 422 11.73 -13.95 7.94
CA PHE A 422 11.81 -14.32 9.35
C PHE A 422 13.17 -13.98 9.97
N ALA A 423 14.09 -13.36 9.21
CA ALA A 423 15.28 -12.75 9.76
C ALA A 423 14.84 -11.57 10.64
N GLU A 424 15.21 -11.60 11.91
CA GLU A 424 14.98 -10.49 12.82
C GLU A 424 15.70 -9.24 12.29
N ALA A 425 14.95 -8.12 12.16
CA ALA A 425 15.47 -6.84 11.74
C ALA A 425 16.28 -6.18 12.86
#